data_9be1767ef3dafd6ac61459fbd88374b5
#
_entry.id   9be1767ef3dafd6ac61459fbd88374b5
#
_cell.length_a   1.000
_cell.length_b   1.000
_cell.length_c   1.000
_cell.angle_alpha   90.00
_cell.angle_beta   90.00
_cell.angle_gamma   90.00
#
_symmetry.space_group_name_H-M   'P 1'
#
loop_
_entity.id
_entity.type
_entity.pdbx_description
1 polymer ?
#
loop_
_entity_poly.entity_id
_entity_poly.type
_entity_poly.pdbx_seq_one_letter_code
_entity_poly.pdbx_strand_id
1 'polypeptide(L)'
;MKDYQQAAKVLRDTNLRQGLYDEGAVLMEGVLVNLHGEKHRARRGLENKVFRRGFFSHYEKDVFPKTLALTIDQFVSNGGGDLVEFGFRALINLTCDFAGVDRPQASQSETDRLLSLMRAFALGTTLAHSKDDRDKVRQQVSEALSAFDVEFLQPSVERRMSLIRQVEARGGEEQDLPRDVLTVLLRNEDQIELDGAQLVREMAFFVVAGAQTSIHSLVHVMHEIFTWSDNRSERIETLRTDPMLVQRCVHESARLHPSSPVAVRRAECPVLLPTEQRVETDEQVTIDLQSANQDEKIFGSRASEFDPNRQFDKGISPYGLSFGLGMHACIGRTLAAGVTPKPDTDPVDHQYGIIALIASALLKNGVRPDPEQPAEVDAKTERPNWGRYPVLLGSNPSSNPH
;
A
#
# COMPACT_ATOMS: atom_id res chain seq x y z
N MET A 1 -23.10 -3.69 1.48
CA MET A 1 -23.03 -5.04 0.86
C MET A 1 -21.94 -5.83 1.55
N LYS A 2 -22.23 -7.05 2.03
CA LYS A 2 -21.32 -7.86 2.87
C LYS A 2 -21.09 -9.28 2.30
N ASP A 3 -21.93 -9.73 1.36
CA ASP A 3 -21.75 -11.02 0.67
C ASP A 3 -20.58 -10.91 -0.32
N TYR A 4 -19.65 -11.86 -0.29
CA TYR A 4 -18.43 -11.84 -1.09
C TYR A 4 -18.72 -11.84 -2.60
N GLN A 5 -19.64 -12.70 -3.06
CA GLN A 5 -19.89 -12.84 -4.48
C GLN A 5 -20.61 -11.61 -5.06
N GLN A 6 -21.52 -11.03 -4.31
CA GLN A 6 -22.17 -9.78 -4.68
C GLN A 6 -21.19 -8.61 -4.68
N ALA A 7 -20.36 -8.48 -3.65
CA ALA A 7 -19.30 -7.49 -3.56
C ALA A 7 -18.34 -7.59 -4.76
N ALA A 8 -17.90 -8.80 -5.10
CA ALA A 8 -17.02 -9.05 -6.23
C ALA A 8 -17.63 -8.66 -7.59
N LYS A 9 -18.95 -8.83 -7.77
CA LYS A 9 -19.67 -8.39 -8.98
C LYS A 9 -19.72 -6.86 -9.07
N VAL A 10 -20.08 -6.18 -7.97
CA VAL A 10 -20.18 -4.72 -7.92
C VAL A 10 -18.81 -4.06 -8.11
N LEU A 11 -17.74 -4.64 -7.56
CA LEU A 11 -16.38 -4.13 -7.79
C LEU A 11 -15.93 -4.18 -9.25
N ARG A 12 -16.51 -5.08 -10.05
CA ARG A 12 -16.20 -5.22 -11.49
C ARG A 12 -17.15 -4.45 -12.40
N ASP A 13 -18.23 -3.90 -11.86
CA ASP A 13 -19.23 -3.18 -12.68
C ASP A 13 -18.63 -1.87 -13.17
N THR A 14 -18.58 -1.72 -14.50
CA THR A 14 -18.02 -0.54 -15.18
C THR A 14 -18.99 0.64 -15.23
N ASN A 15 -20.22 0.49 -14.80
CA ASN A 15 -21.18 1.59 -14.63
C ASN A 15 -21.08 2.24 -13.24
N LEU A 16 -20.18 1.74 -12.41
CA LEU A 16 -19.96 2.19 -11.04
C LEU A 16 -18.54 2.72 -10.88
N ARG A 17 -18.39 4.06 -10.87
CA ARG A 17 -17.09 4.71 -10.65
C ARG A 17 -16.65 4.66 -9.19
N GLN A 18 -15.38 4.90 -8.94
CA GLN A 18 -14.85 5.12 -7.59
C GLN A 18 -15.51 6.36 -6.96
N GLY A 19 -15.98 6.24 -5.72
CA GLY A 19 -16.64 7.32 -4.98
C GLY A 19 -16.05 7.57 -3.59
N LEU A 20 -15.14 6.72 -3.11
CA LEU A 20 -14.59 6.83 -1.75
C LEU A 20 -13.77 8.12 -1.54
N TYR A 21 -13.13 8.60 -2.61
CA TYR A 21 -12.18 9.71 -2.53
C TYR A 21 -12.76 11.06 -2.96
N ASP A 22 -14.06 11.16 -3.23
CA ASP A 22 -14.72 12.40 -3.67
C ASP A 22 -14.54 13.53 -2.64
N GLU A 23 -14.60 13.22 -1.34
CA GLU A 23 -14.37 14.20 -0.26
C GLU A 23 -12.95 14.78 -0.24
N GLY A 24 -11.98 14.00 -0.69
CA GLY A 24 -10.57 14.37 -0.77
C GLY A 24 -10.16 15.00 -2.10
N ALA A 25 -11.07 15.60 -2.87
CA ALA A 25 -10.81 16.13 -4.21
C ALA A 25 -9.59 17.08 -4.29
N VAL A 26 -9.24 17.79 -3.22
CA VAL A 26 -8.05 18.64 -3.14
C VAL A 26 -6.77 17.92 -3.60
N LEU A 27 -6.65 16.63 -3.28
CA LEU A 27 -5.56 15.75 -3.73
C LEU A 27 -6.04 14.76 -4.80
N MET A 28 -7.26 14.25 -4.68
CA MET A 28 -7.70 13.03 -5.39
C MET A 28 -8.38 13.31 -6.73
N GLU A 29 -8.66 14.58 -7.07
CA GLU A 29 -9.25 14.94 -8.35
C GLU A 29 -8.29 14.67 -9.50
N GLY A 30 -8.73 13.87 -10.48
CA GLY A 30 -7.95 13.56 -11.68
C GLY A 30 -6.79 12.58 -11.50
N VAL A 31 -6.56 12.04 -10.27
CA VAL A 31 -5.58 10.98 -10.06
C VAL A 31 -6.11 9.63 -10.53
N LEU A 32 -5.20 8.70 -10.88
CA LEU A 32 -5.54 7.41 -11.47
C LEU A 32 -6.71 6.70 -10.80
N VAL A 33 -6.71 6.57 -9.48
CA VAL A 33 -7.74 5.82 -8.75
C VAL A 33 -9.14 6.44 -8.86
N ASN A 34 -9.23 7.75 -9.11
CA ASN A 34 -10.49 8.50 -9.26
C ASN A 34 -10.92 8.70 -10.73
N LEU A 35 -10.03 8.41 -11.68
CA LEU A 35 -10.39 8.39 -13.09
C LEU A 35 -11.35 7.23 -13.39
N HIS A 36 -12.18 7.39 -14.42
CA HIS A 36 -13.11 6.38 -14.89
C HIS A 36 -13.08 6.23 -16.42
N GLY A 37 -13.61 5.12 -16.93
CA GLY A 37 -13.78 4.89 -18.36
C GLY A 37 -12.48 4.92 -19.15
N GLU A 38 -12.46 5.65 -20.27
CA GLU A 38 -11.32 5.70 -21.19
C GLU A 38 -10.13 6.46 -20.60
N LYS A 39 -10.36 7.55 -19.86
CA LYS A 39 -9.29 8.31 -19.20
C LYS A 39 -8.53 7.44 -18.21
N HIS A 40 -9.25 6.65 -17.41
CA HIS A 40 -8.61 5.67 -16.52
C HIS A 40 -7.82 4.62 -17.30
N ARG A 41 -8.40 4.06 -18.38
CA ARG A 41 -7.75 3.02 -19.18
C ARG A 41 -6.45 3.52 -19.82
N ALA A 42 -6.47 4.72 -20.40
CA ALA A 42 -5.29 5.33 -21.00
C ALA A 42 -4.18 5.55 -19.98
N ARG A 43 -4.49 6.25 -18.86
CA ARG A 43 -3.54 6.51 -17.78
C ARG A 43 -2.99 5.22 -17.17
N ARG A 44 -3.87 4.28 -16.80
CA ARG A 44 -3.50 2.98 -16.26
C ARG A 44 -2.61 2.18 -17.20
N GLY A 45 -2.85 2.27 -18.51
CA GLY A 45 -2.03 1.59 -19.53
C GLY A 45 -0.58 2.05 -19.53
N LEU A 46 -0.34 3.35 -19.35
CA LEU A 46 1.01 3.91 -19.25
C LEU A 46 1.68 3.53 -17.92
N GLU A 47 1.01 3.75 -16.82
CA GLU A 47 1.57 3.49 -15.49
C GLU A 47 1.86 1.99 -15.27
N ASN A 48 1.04 1.09 -15.83
CA ASN A 48 1.32 -0.34 -15.82
C ASN A 48 2.67 -0.73 -16.45
N LYS A 49 3.30 0.14 -17.27
CA LYS A 49 4.65 -0.11 -17.78
C LYS A 49 5.68 -0.21 -16.67
N VAL A 50 5.50 0.58 -15.59
CA VAL A 50 6.34 0.54 -14.38
C VAL A 50 5.99 -0.69 -13.53
N PHE A 51 4.71 -1.02 -13.40
CA PHE A 51 4.22 -2.07 -12.49
C PHE A 51 4.26 -3.49 -13.12
N ARG A 52 5.33 -3.82 -13.85
CA ARG A 52 5.54 -5.15 -14.46
C ARG A 52 6.34 -6.08 -13.52
N ARG A 53 6.14 -7.38 -13.69
CA ARG A 53 6.80 -8.41 -12.88
C ARG A 53 8.32 -8.25 -12.81
N GLY A 54 8.98 -7.97 -13.93
CA GLY A 54 10.44 -7.79 -13.96
C GLY A 54 10.92 -6.57 -13.17
N PHE A 55 10.11 -5.51 -13.10
CA PHE A 55 10.38 -4.34 -12.29
C PHE A 55 10.27 -4.67 -10.79
N PHE A 56 9.20 -5.33 -10.37
CA PHE A 56 9.02 -5.72 -8.98
C PHE A 56 10.11 -6.68 -8.51
N SER A 57 10.54 -7.62 -9.36
CA SER A 57 11.65 -8.52 -9.04
C SER A 57 12.95 -7.76 -8.80
N HIS A 58 13.27 -6.77 -9.66
CA HIS A 58 14.43 -5.91 -9.49
C HIS A 58 14.33 -5.09 -8.18
N TYR A 59 13.18 -4.48 -7.93
CA TYR A 59 12.99 -3.71 -6.69
C TYR A 59 13.14 -4.56 -5.43
N GLU A 60 12.52 -5.74 -5.41
CA GLU A 60 12.51 -6.64 -4.28
C GLU A 60 13.89 -7.26 -4.00
N LYS A 61 14.66 -7.55 -5.05
CA LYS A 61 15.97 -8.24 -4.93
C LYS A 61 17.15 -7.27 -4.83
N ASP A 62 17.12 -6.16 -5.56
CA ASP A 62 18.31 -5.33 -5.76
C ASP A 62 18.24 -3.96 -5.08
N VAL A 63 17.04 -3.36 -4.96
CA VAL A 63 16.85 -2.01 -4.44
C VAL A 63 16.41 -2.04 -2.98
N PHE A 64 15.28 -2.66 -2.70
CA PHE A 64 14.64 -2.62 -1.39
C PHE A 64 15.49 -3.17 -0.25
N PRO A 65 16.24 -4.29 -0.38
CA PRO A 65 17.05 -4.81 0.71
C PRO A 65 18.07 -3.82 1.24
N LYS A 66 18.67 -2.99 0.36
CA LYS A 66 19.64 -1.97 0.75
C LYS A 66 19.00 -0.83 1.54
N THR A 67 17.86 -0.35 1.07
CA THR A 67 17.09 0.70 1.75
C THR A 67 16.54 0.20 3.09
N LEU A 68 16.06 -1.04 3.14
CA LEU A 68 15.55 -1.66 4.36
C LEU A 68 16.64 -1.87 5.41
N ALA A 69 17.83 -2.34 5.00
CA ALA A 69 18.94 -2.58 5.90
C ALA A 69 19.30 -1.33 6.70
N LEU A 70 19.44 -0.17 6.04
CA LEU A 70 19.73 1.11 6.70
C LEU A 70 18.70 1.48 7.78
N THR A 71 17.41 1.24 7.50
CA THR A 71 16.34 1.57 8.44
C THR A 71 16.28 0.57 9.59
N ILE A 72 16.48 -0.72 9.30
CA ILE A 72 16.48 -1.78 10.32
C ILE A 72 17.68 -1.66 11.25
N ASP A 73 18.88 -1.39 10.73
CA ASP A 73 20.09 -1.28 11.55
C ASP A 73 19.94 -0.19 12.61
N GLN A 74 19.35 0.96 12.25
CA GLN A 74 19.04 2.02 13.21
C GLN A 74 17.98 1.56 14.24
N PHE A 75 16.94 0.87 13.79
CA PHE A 75 15.86 0.39 14.66
C PHE A 75 16.37 -0.67 15.65
N VAL A 76 17.27 -1.54 15.20
CA VAL A 76 17.96 -2.55 16.03
C VAL A 76 18.89 -1.88 17.05
N SER A 77 19.68 -0.89 16.60
CA SER A 77 20.61 -0.17 17.49
C SER A 77 19.90 0.57 18.64
N ASN A 78 18.65 1.00 18.40
CA ASN A 78 17.80 1.62 19.40
C ASN A 78 17.10 0.59 20.33
N GLY A 79 17.25 -0.70 20.09
CA GLY A 79 16.58 -1.76 20.85
C GLY A 79 15.09 -1.93 20.54
N GLY A 80 14.59 -1.28 19.50
CA GLY A 80 13.19 -1.25 19.10
C GLY A 80 12.61 0.17 19.05
N GLY A 81 11.30 0.29 19.20
CA GLY A 81 10.57 1.55 19.14
C GLY A 81 9.15 1.36 18.65
N ASP A 82 8.55 2.42 18.09
CA ASP A 82 7.22 2.36 17.50
C ASP A 82 7.26 1.77 16.10
N LEU A 83 6.54 0.66 15.89
CA LEU A 83 6.48 -0.05 14.62
C LEU A 83 5.76 0.77 13.52
N VAL A 84 4.83 1.65 13.89
CA VAL A 84 4.16 2.57 12.95
C VAL A 84 5.18 3.56 12.37
N GLU A 85 5.96 4.21 13.25
CA GLU A 85 7.02 5.15 12.83
C GLU A 85 8.13 4.46 12.02
N PHE A 86 8.53 3.27 12.44
CA PHE A 86 9.48 2.45 11.66
C PHE A 86 8.96 2.17 10.26
N GLY A 87 7.69 1.75 10.14
CA GLY A 87 7.06 1.48 8.85
C GLY A 87 7.01 2.72 7.94
N PHE A 88 6.70 3.89 8.49
CA PHE A 88 6.75 5.15 7.75
C PHE A 88 8.14 5.41 7.16
N ARG A 89 9.20 5.28 7.93
CA ARG A 89 10.58 5.51 7.48
C ARG A 89 11.04 4.48 6.44
N ALA A 90 10.71 3.21 6.64
CA ALA A 90 11.09 2.14 5.72
C ALA A 90 10.40 2.27 4.35
N LEU A 91 9.16 2.74 4.31
CA LEU A 91 8.36 2.74 3.09
C LEU A 91 8.37 4.06 2.33
N ILE A 92 8.56 5.21 3.00
CA ILE A 92 8.57 6.50 2.29
C ILE A 92 9.67 6.56 1.24
N ASN A 93 10.87 6.11 1.58
CA ASN A 93 12.01 6.14 0.68
C ASN A 93 11.78 5.25 -0.54
N LEU A 94 11.23 4.04 -0.32
CA LEU A 94 10.89 3.13 -1.40
C LEU A 94 9.81 3.70 -2.32
N THR A 95 8.75 4.29 -1.75
CA THR A 95 7.66 4.85 -2.55
C THR A 95 8.10 6.07 -3.35
N CYS A 96 8.99 6.88 -2.83
CA CYS A 96 9.60 7.98 -3.58
C CYS A 96 10.45 7.46 -4.76
N ASP A 97 11.22 6.39 -4.55
CA ASP A 97 12.06 5.81 -5.59
C ASP A 97 11.21 5.33 -6.79
N PHE A 98 10.16 4.53 -6.55
CA PHE A 98 9.35 4.05 -7.66
C PHE A 98 8.40 5.13 -8.25
N ALA A 99 8.04 6.14 -7.46
CA ALA A 99 7.29 7.28 -7.98
C ALA A 99 8.16 8.16 -8.90
N GLY A 100 9.47 8.22 -8.64
CA GLY A 100 10.41 9.10 -9.34
C GLY A 100 10.60 10.45 -8.63
N VAL A 101 10.32 10.49 -7.34
CA VAL A 101 10.55 11.66 -6.48
C VAL A 101 11.95 11.56 -5.88
N ASP A 102 12.84 12.41 -6.35
CA ASP A 102 14.24 12.36 -5.98
C ASP A 102 14.50 12.92 -4.59
N ARG A 103 15.50 12.33 -3.96
CA ARG A 103 16.02 12.73 -2.65
C ARG A 103 17.54 12.95 -2.78
N PRO A 104 17.96 14.09 -3.36
CA PRO A 104 19.37 14.28 -3.76
C PRO A 104 20.35 14.34 -2.58
N GLN A 105 19.89 14.68 -1.40
CA GLN A 105 20.73 14.72 -0.19
C GLN A 105 20.78 13.38 0.53
N ALA A 106 19.76 12.51 0.32
CA ALA A 106 19.55 11.26 1.04
C ALA A 106 19.70 11.41 2.58
N SER A 107 19.38 12.62 3.09
CA SER A 107 19.56 12.99 4.48
C SER A 107 18.34 12.62 5.33
N GLN A 108 18.56 12.53 6.64
CA GLN A 108 17.48 12.30 7.60
C GLN A 108 16.45 13.45 7.57
N SER A 109 16.91 14.71 7.48
CA SER A 109 16.03 15.87 7.42
C SER A 109 15.15 15.88 6.16
N GLU A 110 15.70 15.46 5.02
CA GLU A 110 14.94 15.31 3.78
C GLU A 110 13.87 14.22 3.90
N THR A 111 14.20 13.08 4.51
CA THR A 111 13.23 12.02 4.83
C THR A 111 12.15 12.51 5.79
N ASP A 112 12.50 13.24 6.85
CA ASP A 112 11.54 13.79 7.82
C ASP A 112 10.59 14.80 7.15
N ARG A 113 11.11 15.61 6.22
CA ARG A 113 10.28 16.54 5.44
C ARG A 113 9.28 15.83 4.56
N LEU A 114 9.72 14.80 3.80
CA LEU A 114 8.84 13.96 2.97
C LEU A 114 7.77 13.25 3.81
N LEU A 115 8.14 12.73 4.99
CA LEU A 115 7.20 12.11 5.92
C LEU A 115 6.13 13.11 6.38
N SER A 116 6.51 14.35 6.67
CA SER A 116 5.54 15.37 7.08
C SER A 116 4.53 15.68 5.97
N LEU A 117 4.98 15.78 4.71
CA LEU A 117 4.14 16.00 3.53
C LEU A 117 3.23 14.79 3.27
N MET A 118 3.79 13.58 3.31
CA MET A 118 3.02 12.36 3.12
C MET A 118 1.91 12.18 4.17
N ARG A 119 2.16 12.55 5.43
CA ARG A 119 1.12 12.54 6.48
C ARG A 119 -0.02 13.51 6.16
N ALA A 120 0.26 14.67 5.62
CA ALA A 120 -0.77 15.59 5.15
C ALA A 120 -1.55 14.98 3.96
N PHE A 121 -0.86 14.35 3.00
CA PHE A 121 -1.53 13.65 1.89
C PHE A 121 -2.41 12.50 2.38
N ALA A 122 -1.97 11.75 3.39
CA ALA A 122 -2.74 10.68 4.00
C ALA A 122 -4.07 11.19 4.57
N LEU A 123 -4.08 12.35 5.23
CA LEU A 123 -5.33 12.98 5.70
C LEU A 123 -6.28 13.31 4.53
N GLY A 124 -5.75 13.80 3.40
CA GLY A 124 -6.53 14.08 2.19
C GLY A 124 -7.14 12.82 1.57
N THR A 125 -6.35 11.75 1.43
CA THR A 125 -6.84 10.49 0.85
C THR A 125 -7.84 9.75 1.74
N THR A 126 -7.84 10.01 3.04
CA THR A 126 -8.72 9.35 4.01
C THR A 126 -9.79 10.29 4.58
N LEU A 127 -10.02 11.44 3.95
CA LEU A 127 -10.89 12.49 4.46
C LEU A 127 -12.32 12.03 4.75
N ALA A 128 -12.86 11.09 3.97
CA ALA A 128 -14.16 10.48 4.21
C ALA A 128 -14.26 9.75 5.59
N HIS A 129 -13.13 9.33 6.15
CA HIS A 129 -13.04 8.64 7.45
C HIS A 129 -12.43 9.50 8.56
N SER A 130 -12.09 10.77 8.26
CA SER A 130 -11.51 11.68 9.25
C SER A 130 -12.53 12.16 10.26
N LYS A 131 -12.10 12.27 11.51
CA LYS A 131 -12.85 12.91 12.60
C LYS A 131 -12.48 14.38 12.80
N ASP A 132 -11.45 14.84 12.09
CA ASP A 132 -10.99 16.23 12.12
C ASP A 132 -11.87 17.16 11.25
N ASP A 133 -11.73 18.47 11.45
CA ASP A 133 -12.38 19.48 10.63
C ASP A 133 -11.91 19.37 9.15
N ARG A 134 -12.84 19.02 8.27
CA ARG A 134 -12.54 18.71 6.87
C ARG A 134 -11.98 19.90 6.10
N ASP A 135 -12.40 21.13 6.39
CA ASP A 135 -11.91 22.31 5.67
C ASP A 135 -10.49 22.67 6.08
N LYS A 136 -10.17 22.53 7.37
CA LYS A 136 -8.77 22.64 7.83
C LYS A 136 -7.87 21.59 7.22
N VAL A 137 -8.34 20.34 7.11
CA VAL A 137 -7.59 19.28 6.44
C VAL A 137 -7.37 19.61 4.97
N ARG A 138 -8.39 20.07 4.23
CA ARG A 138 -8.24 20.47 2.83
C ARG A 138 -7.21 21.59 2.66
N GLN A 139 -7.22 22.60 3.54
CA GLN A 139 -6.21 23.66 3.53
C GLN A 139 -4.81 23.09 3.78
N GLN A 140 -4.63 22.29 4.81
CA GLN A 140 -3.35 21.64 5.13
C GLN A 140 -2.81 20.82 3.97
N VAL A 141 -3.67 20.06 3.28
CA VAL A 141 -3.32 19.28 2.10
C VAL A 141 -2.90 20.16 0.93
N SER A 142 -3.61 21.26 0.69
CA SER A 142 -3.27 22.23 -0.36
C SER A 142 -1.90 22.87 -0.13
N GLU A 143 -1.61 23.27 1.11
CA GLU A 143 -0.30 23.80 1.50
C GLU A 143 0.81 22.76 1.31
N ALA A 144 0.55 21.51 1.70
CA ALA A 144 1.49 20.41 1.53
C ALA A 144 1.74 20.06 0.05
N LEU A 145 0.72 20.11 -0.82
CA LEU A 145 0.89 19.93 -2.26
C LEU A 145 1.78 21.01 -2.88
N SER A 146 1.56 22.28 -2.48
CA SER A 146 2.39 23.39 -2.95
C SER A 146 3.85 23.26 -2.50
N ALA A 147 4.08 22.85 -1.25
CA ALA A 147 5.42 22.61 -0.73
C ALA A 147 6.09 21.42 -1.42
N PHE A 148 5.35 20.31 -1.62
CA PHE A 148 5.84 19.13 -2.32
C PHE A 148 6.26 19.44 -3.76
N ASP A 149 5.45 20.24 -4.46
CA ASP A 149 5.76 20.66 -5.83
C ASP A 149 7.10 21.38 -5.89
N VAL A 150 7.26 22.43 -5.08
CA VAL A 150 8.47 23.26 -5.10
C VAL A 150 9.70 22.54 -4.56
N GLU A 151 9.55 21.81 -3.47
CA GLU A 151 10.70 21.23 -2.76
C GLU A 151 11.21 19.91 -3.39
N PHE A 152 10.32 19.11 -4.00
CA PHE A 152 10.64 17.76 -4.46
C PHE A 152 10.27 17.49 -5.91
N LEU A 153 9.05 17.85 -6.34
CA LEU A 153 8.58 17.42 -7.65
C LEU A 153 9.24 18.19 -8.79
N GLN A 154 9.26 19.52 -8.75
CA GLN A 154 9.88 20.33 -9.82
C GLN A 154 11.36 19.97 -10.02
N PRO A 155 12.21 19.87 -8.96
CA PRO A 155 13.58 19.38 -9.12
C PRO A 155 13.68 17.98 -9.73
N SER A 156 12.73 17.10 -9.42
CA SER A 156 12.67 15.74 -9.97
C SER A 156 12.29 15.77 -11.45
N VAL A 157 11.31 16.58 -11.84
CA VAL A 157 10.89 16.80 -13.24
C VAL A 157 12.06 17.33 -14.08
N GLU A 158 12.74 18.39 -13.61
CA GLU A 158 13.88 18.98 -14.33
C GLU A 158 14.98 17.95 -14.58
N ARG A 159 15.29 17.13 -13.58
CA ARG A 159 16.30 16.06 -13.69
C ARG A 159 15.85 14.97 -14.67
N ARG A 160 14.59 14.51 -14.60
CA ARG A 160 14.06 13.50 -15.54
C ARG A 160 14.04 14.03 -16.98
N MET A 161 13.60 15.27 -17.19
CA MET A 161 13.61 15.89 -18.51
C MET A 161 15.04 16.06 -19.06
N SER A 162 16.01 16.38 -18.22
CA SER A 162 17.42 16.42 -18.62
C SER A 162 17.94 15.04 -19.03
N LEU A 163 17.65 13.99 -18.26
CA LEU A 163 18.03 12.61 -18.59
C LEU A 163 17.37 12.12 -19.88
N ILE A 164 16.07 12.37 -20.09
CA ILE A 164 15.35 12.00 -21.30
C ILE A 164 16.03 12.61 -22.52
N ARG A 165 16.28 13.95 -22.50
CA ARG A 165 16.98 14.63 -23.61
C ARG A 165 18.38 14.08 -23.87
N GLN A 166 19.15 13.74 -22.82
CA GLN A 166 20.49 13.16 -22.96
C GLN A 166 20.45 11.76 -23.59
N VAL A 167 19.48 10.92 -23.19
CA VAL A 167 19.33 9.58 -23.75
C VAL A 167 18.91 9.67 -25.23
N GLU A 168 17.95 10.52 -25.57
CA GLU A 168 17.51 10.75 -26.93
C GLU A 168 18.62 11.28 -27.84
N ALA A 169 19.40 12.27 -27.36
CA ALA A 169 20.49 12.87 -28.11
C ALA A 169 21.63 11.88 -28.47
N ARG A 170 21.83 10.83 -27.63
CA ARG A 170 22.81 9.76 -27.91
C ARG A 170 22.24 8.54 -28.65
N GLY A 171 20.94 8.60 -29.06
CA GLY A 171 20.26 7.47 -29.67
C GLY A 171 20.03 6.28 -28.74
N GLY A 172 19.95 6.55 -27.42
CA GLY A 172 19.70 5.53 -26.41
C GLY A 172 18.23 5.07 -26.39
N GLU A 173 17.97 4.01 -25.65
CA GLU A 173 16.66 3.35 -25.58
C GLU A 173 15.95 3.63 -24.23
N GLU A 174 14.66 3.27 -24.16
CA GLU A 174 13.84 3.42 -22.94
C GLU A 174 14.46 2.74 -21.71
N GLN A 175 15.15 1.64 -21.90
CA GLN A 175 15.83 0.90 -20.82
C GLN A 175 17.00 1.66 -20.18
N ASP A 176 17.49 2.72 -20.82
CA ASP A 176 18.56 3.59 -20.30
C ASP A 176 18.01 4.67 -19.36
N LEU A 177 16.69 4.78 -19.23
CA LEU A 177 16.01 5.74 -18.37
C LEU A 177 15.59 5.09 -17.03
N PRO A 178 15.43 5.90 -15.97
CA PRO A 178 14.84 5.43 -14.73
C PRO A 178 13.45 4.80 -14.96
N ARG A 179 13.21 3.67 -14.31
CA ARG A 179 11.93 2.95 -14.40
C ARG A 179 11.01 3.39 -13.27
N ASP A 180 10.54 4.62 -13.30
CA ASP A 180 9.64 5.21 -12.34
C ASP A 180 8.41 5.84 -13.01
N VAL A 181 7.39 6.14 -12.20
CA VAL A 181 6.11 6.67 -12.68
C VAL A 181 6.32 8.03 -13.36
N LEU A 182 7.09 8.93 -12.73
CA LEU A 182 7.35 10.27 -13.26
C LEU A 182 7.98 10.22 -14.65
N THR A 183 9.02 9.38 -14.84
CA THR A 183 9.68 9.21 -16.13
C THR A 183 8.69 8.73 -17.22
N VAL A 184 7.81 7.76 -16.88
CA VAL A 184 6.80 7.26 -17.82
C VAL A 184 5.78 8.33 -18.16
N LEU A 185 5.30 9.11 -17.20
CA LEU A 185 4.34 10.19 -17.45
C LEU A 185 4.93 11.28 -18.34
N LEU A 186 6.13 11.76 -18.01
CA LEU A 186 6.82 12.82 -18.79
C LEU A 186 7.13 12.40 -20.25
N ARG A 187 7.44 11.14 -20.50
CA ARG A 187 7.69 10.63 -21.85
C ARG A 187 6.46 10.43 -22.70
N ASN A 188 5.28 10.42 -22.10
CA ASN A 188 4.02 10.16 -22.79
C ASN A 188 2.99 11.27 -22.52
N GLU A 189 3.46 12.50 -22.24
CA GLU A 189 2.60 13.65 -21.97
C GLU A 189 1.65 13.99 -23.14
N ASP A 190 2.05 13.66 -24.38
CA ASP A 190 1.26 13.80 -25.57
C ASP A 190 0.09 12.80 -25.68
N GLN A 191 0.13 11.70 -24.92
CA GLN A 191 -0.88 10.63 -24.93
C GLN A 191 -1.91 10.77 -23.83
N ILE A 192 -1.70 11.67 -22.88
CA ILE A 192 -2.55 11.87 -21.71
C ILE A 192 -2.72 13.36 -21.42
N GLU A 193 -3.93 13.75 -21.10
CA GLU A 193 -4.21 15.08 -20.57
C GLU A 193 -3.74 15.14 -19.10
N LEU A 194 -2.58 15.76 -18.86
CA LEU A 194 -2.00 15.90 -17.55
C LEU A 194 -1.40 17.31 -17.42
N ASP A 195 -2.16 18.23 -16.84
CA ASP A 195 -1.62 19.56 -16.50
C ASP A 195 -0.68 19.50 -15.29
N GLY A 196 0.04 20.59 -15.03
CA GLY A 196 1.00 20.65 -13.94
C GLY A 196 0.37 20.37 -12.56
N ALA A 197 -0.84 20.86 -12.31
CA ALA A 197 -1.54 20.63 -11.05
C ALA A 197 -2.00 19.17 -10.91
N GLN A 198 -2.39 18.54 -12.00
CA GLN A 198 -2.71 17.12 -12.01
C GLN A 198 -1.47 16.25 -11.81
N LEU A 199 -0.33 16.62 -12.40
CA LEU A 199 0.94 15.92 -12.18
C LEU A 199 1.33 15.97 -10.69
N VAL A 200 1.21 17.13 -10.04
CA VAL A 200 1.48 17.26 -8.59
C VAL A 200 0.60 16.32 -7.78
N ARG A 201 -0.71 16.28 -8.05
CA ARG A 201 -1.65 15.40 -7.36
C ARG A 201 -1.35 13.92 -7.63
N GLU A 202 -1.07 13.56 -8.88
CA GLU A 202 -0.75 12.17 -9.25
C GLU A 202 0.52 11.67 -8.53
N MET A 203 1.58 12.48 -8.50
CA MET A 203 2.83 12.12 -7.85
C MET A 203 2.68 12.05 -6.32
N ALA A 204 1.98 13.01 -5.70
CA ALA A 204 1.64 12.98 -4.28
C ALA A 204 0.77 11.75 -3.94
N PHE A 205 -0.17 11.40 -4.82
CA PHE A 205 -0.99 10.19 -4.66
C PHE A 205 -0.13 8.91 -4.69
N PHE A 206 0.82 8.75 -5.61
CA PHE A 206 1.70 7.58 -5.64
C PHE A 206 2.53 7.46 -4.38
N VAL A 207 3.07 8.58 -3.88
CA VAL A 207 3.85 8.60 -2.62
C VAL A 207 3.02 8.11 -1.44
N VAL A 208 1.79 8.62 -1.28
CA VAL A 208 0.94 8.23 -0.14
C VAL A 208 0.31 6.86 -0.31
N ALA A 209 -0.14 6.50 -1.52
CA ALA A 209 -0.83 5.23 -1.77
C ALA A 209 0.06 4.02 -1.51
N GLY A 210 1.34 4.10 -1.89
CA GLY A 210 2.29 3.02 -1.66
C GLY A 210 2.71 2.88 -0.20
N ALA A 211 2.95 4.00 0.50
CA ALA A 211 3.43 3.99 1.87
C ALA A 211 2.31 3.72 2.89
N GLN A 212 1.28 4.57 2.92
CA GLN A 212 0.24 4.57 3.96
C GLN A 212 -0.45 3.21 4.11
N THR A 213 -0.87 2.60 3.01
CA THR A 213 -1.58 1.32 3.05
C THR A 213 -0.67 0.18 3.51
N SER A 214 0.59 0.17 3.06
CA SER A 214 1.56 -0.86 3.39
C SER A 214 2.01 -0.80 4.86
N ILE A 215 2.11 0.40 5.43
CA ILE A 215 2.43 0.60 6.85
C ILE A 215 1.36 -0.04 7.75
N HIS A 216 0.09 0.30 7.51
CA HIS A 216 -0.99 -0.27 8.32
C HIS A 216 -1.09 -1.78 8.13
N SER A 217 -0.90 -2.30 6.91
CA SER A 217 -0.84 -3.74 6.66
C SER A 217 0.32 -4.41 7.39
N LEU A 218 1.50 -3.77 7.45
CA LEU A 218 2.64 -4.28 8.22
C LEU A 218 2.32 -4.39 9.71
N VAL A 219 1.74 -3.34 10.30
CA VAL A 219 1.42 -3.35 11.74
C VAL A 219 0.35 -4.40 12.05
N HIS A 220 -0.67 -4.52 11.20
CA HIS A 220 -1.70 -5.56 11.35
C HIS A 220 -1.12 -6.97 11.26
N VAL A 221 -0.28 -7.26 10.27
CA VAL A 221 0.31 -8.60 10.15
C VAL A 221 1.23 -8.92 11.32
N MET A 222 1.99 -7.95 11.82
CA MET A 222 2.82 -8.17 13.01
C MET A 222 1.98 -8.43 14.26
N HIS A 223 0.88 -7.70 14.44
CA HIS A 223 -0.09 -7.95 15.51
C HIS A 223 -0.66 -9.36 15.44
N GLU A 224 -1.10 -9.79 14.28
CA GLU A 224 -1.63 -11.14 14.05
C GLU A 224 -0.58 -12.23 14.28
N ILE A 225 0.65 -12.02 13.82
CA ILE A 225 1.76 -12.95 14.07
C ILE A 225 2.03 -13.07 15.57
N PHE A 226 2.09 -11.97 16.32
CA PHE A 226 2.32 -12.00 17.76
C PHE A 226 1.18 -12.73 18.49
N THR A 227 -0.07 -12.42 18.14
CA THR A 227 -1.26 -13.06 18.72
C THR A 227 -1.31 -14.56 18.39
N TRP A 228 -1.09 -14.92 17.11
CA TRP A 228 -1.11 -16.31 16.65
C TRP A 228 0.03 -17.15 17.24
N SER A 229 1.18 -16.52 17.45
CA SER A 229 2.34 -17.20 18.02
C SER A 229 2.16 -17.49 19.52
N ASP A 230 1.52 -16.60 20.24
CA ASP A 230 1.12 -16.69 21.65
C ASP A 230 2.07 -17.58 22.49
N ASN A 231 3.28 -17.09 22.78
CA ASN A 231 4.33 -17.77 23.55
C ASN A 231 4.77 -19.17 23.01
N ARG A 232 4.34 -19.55 21.81
CA ARG A 232 4.82 -20.79 21.15
C ARG A 232 6.11 -20.50 20.41
N SER A 233 7.24 -20.71 21.08
CA SER A 233 8.58 -20.47 20.52
C SER A 233 8.80 -21.17 19.16
N GLU A 234 8.24 -22.35 18.97
CA GLU A 234 8.32 -23.11 17.72
C GLU A 234 7.70 -22.37 16.52
N ARG A 235 6.58 -21.66 16.72
CA ARG A 235 5.95 -20.86 15.66
C ARG A 235 6.81 -19.67 15.25
N ILE A 236 7.39 -18.99 16.23
CA ILE A 236 8.30 -17.86 15.97
C ILE A 236 9.54 -18.34 15.23
N GLU A 237 10.12 -19.47 15.62
CA GLU A 237 11.31 -20.01 14.95
C GLU A 237 10.99 -20.43 13.51
N THR A 238 9.83 -21.04 13.28
CA THR A 238 9.38 -21.35 11.92
C THR A 238 9.23 -20.07 11.07
N LEU A 239 8.63 -19.02 11.62
CA LEU A 239 8.47 -17.73 10.92
C LEU A 239 9.82 -17.06 10.61
N ARG A 240 10.85 -17.24 11.43
CA ARG A 240 12.20 -16.71 11.17
C ARG A 240 12.90 -17.38 9.99
N THR A 241 12.55 -18.63 9.71
CA THR A 241 13.22 -19.48 8.71
C THR A 241 12.40 -19.74 7.46
N ASP A 242 11.05 -19.57 7.52
CA ASP A 242 10.14 -19.78 6.39
C ASP A 242 9.49 -18.47 5.91
N PRO A 243 10.07 -17.77 4.92
CA PRO A 243 9.50 -16.56 4.36
C PRO A 243 8.17 -16.82 3.61
N MET A 244 7.91 -18.05 3.15
CA MET A 244 6.62 -18.43 2.57
C MET A 244 5.51 -18.41 3.62
N LEU A 245 5.79 -18.84 4.85
CA LEU A 245 4.84 -18.74 5.96
C LEU A 245 4.59 -17.29 6.32
N VAL A 246 5.62 -16.45 6.35
CA VAL A 246 5.45 -15.01 6.59
C VAL A 246 4.56 -14.37 5.51
N GLN A 247 4.75 -14.72 4.25
CA GLN A 247 3.89 -14.23 3.17
C GLN A 247 2.43 -14.72 3.32
N ARG A 248 2.20 -15.97 3.75
CA ARG A 248 0.85 -16.44 4.07
C ARG A 248 0.22 -15.66 5.21
N CYS A 249 1.01 -15.29 6.24
CA CYS A 249 0.55 -14.37 7.28
C CYS A 249 0.14 -13.00 6.72
N VAL A 250 0.92 -12.44 5.79
CA VAL A 250 0.58 -11.18 5.11
C VAL A 250 -0.73 -11.28 4.34
N HIS A 251 -0.92 -12.36 3.59
CA HIS A 251 -2.14 -12.57 2.81
C HIS A 251 -3.37 -12.70 3.72
N GLU A 252 -3.29 -13.50 4.77
CA GLU A 252 -4.40 -13.74 5.69
C GLU A 252 -4.71 -12.48 6.53
N SER A 253 -3.69 -11.75 6.98
CA SER A 253 -3.85 -10.46 7.64
C SER A 253 -4.52 -9.44 6.70
N ALA A 254 -4.09 -9.36 5.44
CA ALA A 254 -4.72 -8.48 4.46
C ALA A 254 -6.20 -8.85 4.21
N ARG A 255 -6.56 -10.13 4.27
CA ARG A 255 -7.95 -10.57 4.18
C ARG A 255 -8.79 -10.04 5.35
N LEU A 256 -8.29 -10.19 6.57
CA LEU A 256 -9.00 -9.79 7.79
C LEU A 256 -9.01 -8.28 8.01
N HIS A 257 -7.92 -7.61 7.62
CA HIS A 257 -7.67 -6.18 7.85
C HIS A 257 -7.36 -5.46 6.52
N PRO A 258 -8.35 -5.35 5.61
CA PRO A 258 -8.14 -4.59 4.39
C PRO A 258 -7.80 -3.14 4.72
N SER A 259 -6.74 -2.58 4.13
CA SER A 259 -6.31 -1.19 4.37
C SER A 259 -7.41 -0.17 4.10
N SER A 260 -8.35 -0.51 3.22
CA SER A 260 -9.64 0.17 3.06
C SER A 260 -10.73 -0.81 3.44
N PRO A 261 -11.34 -0.72 4.65
CA PRO A 261 -12.35 -1.68 5.11
C PRO A 261 -13.64 -1.60 4.31
N VAL A 262 -13.86 -0.48 3.63
CA VAL A 262 -14.98 -0.25 2.73
C VAL A 262 -14.52 0.24 1.36
N ALA A 263 -15.27 -0.10 0.31
CA ALA A 263 -15.18 0.54 -0.99
C ALA A 263 -16.51 1.23 -1.28
N VAL A 264 -16.44 2.45 -1.79
CA VAL A 264 -17.61 3.21 -2.20
C VAL A 264 -17.62 3.31 -3.72
N ARG A 265 -18.75 3.05 -4.32
CA ARG A 265 -19.00 3.22 -5.75
C ARG A 265 -20.10 4.24 -5.94
N ARG A 266 -20.07 4.97 -7.04
CA ARG A 266 -21.10 5.92 -7.46
C ARG A 266 -21.56 5.54 -8.86
N ALA A 267 -22.87 5.49 -9.05
CA ALA A 267 -23.47 5.07 -10.32
C ALA A 267 -23.35 6.17 -11.39
N GLU A 268 -22.79 5.83 -12.55
CA GLU A 268 -22.73 6.72 -13.72
C GLU A 268 -24.06 6.73 -14.52
N CYS A 269 -24.85 5.71 -14.35
CA CYS A 269 -26.20 5.55 -14.91
C CYS A 269 -27.02 4.64 -14.00
N PRO A 270 -28.35 4.53 -14.17
CA PRO A 270 -29.17 3.60 -13.39
C PRO A 270 -28.67 2.16 -13.52
N VAL A 271 -28.38 1.49 -12.39
CA VAL A 271 -27.82 0.14 -12.33
C VAL A 271 -28.71 -0.75 -11.45
N LEU A 272 -28.92 -1.99 -11.86
CA LEU A 272 -29.54 -3.03 -11.05
C LEU A 272 -28.42 -3.84 -10.36
N LEU A 273 -28.34 -3.74 -9.04
CA LEU A 273 -27.35 -4.47 -8.27
C LEU A 273 -27.65 -5.97 -8.18
N PRO A 274 -26.65 -6.82 -7.85
CA PRO A 274 -26.89 -8.26 -7.61
C PRO A 274 -27.87 -8.56 -6.45
N THR A 275 -28.22 -7.55 -5.66
CA THR A 275 -29.23 -7.61 -4.59
C THR A 275 -30.64 -7.30 -5.09
N GLU A 276 -30.85 -7.12 -6.40
CA GLU A 276 -32.06 -6.65 -7.04
C GLU A 276 -32.45 -5.20 -6.65
N GLN A 277 -31.62 -4.50 -5.91
CA GLN A 277 -31.80 -3.08 -5.63
C GLN A 277 -31.41 -2.26 -6.87
N ARG A 278 -32.29 -1.35 -7.28
CA ARG A 278 -32.00 -0.35 -8.31
C ARG A 278 -31.30 0.84 -7.66
N VAL A 279 -30.24 1.31 -8.28
CA VAL A 279 -29.46 2.47 -7.89
C VAL A 279 -29.53 3.48 -9.04
N GLU A 280 -29.92 4.71 -8.74
CA GLU A 280 -30.03 5.76 -9.74
C GLU A 280 -28.68 6.47 -9.96
N THR A 281 -28.61 7.26 -11.03
CA THR A 281 -27.40 8.04 -11.36
C THR A 281 -26.97 8.88 -10.15
N ASP A 282 -25.66 8.94 -9.88
CA ASP A 282 -25.01 9.62 -8.73
C ASP A 282 -25.28 9.03 -7.35
N GLU A 283 -26.14 8.02 -7.21
CA GLU A 283 -26.27 7.33 -5.94
C GLU A 283 -25.04 6.50 -5.58
N GLN A 284 -24.82 6.35 -4.29
CA GLN A 284 -23.67 5.62 -3.75
C GLN A 284 -24.01 4.19 -3.34
N VAL A 285 -23.09 3.29 -3.62
CA VAL A 285 -23.10 1.90 -3.16
C VAL A 285 -21.88 1.65 -2.28
N THR A 286 -22.13 1.32 -1.02
CA THR A 286 -21.05 0.95 -0.08
C THR A 286 -20.87 -0.56 -0.05
N ILE A 287 -19.64 -1.00 -0.24
CA ILE A 287 -19.20 -2.38 -0.16
C ILE A 287 -18.36 -2.52 1.10
N ASP A 288 -18.81 -3.31 2.05
CA ASP A 288 -18.09 -3.65 3.27
C ASP A 288 -17.10 -4.78 2.95
N LEU A 289 -15.86 -4.40 2.60
CA LEU A 289 -14.82 -5.35 2.19
C LEU A 289 -14.38 -6.22 3.36
N GLN A 290 -14.34 -5.67 4.57
CA GLN A 290 -13.95 -6.40 5.75
C GLN A 290 -14.94 -7.53 6.05
N SER A 291 -16.24 -7.24 6.06
CA SER A 291 -17.27 -8.27 6.24
C SER A 291 -17.31 -9.27 5.08
N ALA A 292 -17.16 -8.81 3.83
CA ALA A 292 -17.14 -9.69 2.67
C ALA A 292 -15.96 -10.67 2.70
N ASN A 293 -14.80 -10.24 3.19
CA ASN A 293 -13.63 -11.09 3.37
C ASN A 293 -13.75 -12.10 4.54
N GLN A 294 -14.81 -11.99 5.33
CA GLN A 294 -15.14 -12.89 6.43
C GLN A 294 -16.43 -13.69 6.14
N ASP A 295 -16.87 -13.75 4.88
CA ASP A 295 -18.03 -14.53 4.47
C ASP A 295 -17.77 -16.04 4.67
N GLU A 296 -18.50 -16.67 5.61
CA GLU A 296 -18.35 -18.09 5.94
C GLU A 296 -18.64 -19.01 4.76
N LYS A 297 -19.45 -18.58 3.79
CA LYS A 297 -19.72 -19.37 2.57
C LYS A 297 -18.48 -19.51 1.70
N ILE A 298 -17.54 -18.58 1.81
CA ILE A 298 -16.30 -18.55 1.02
C ILE A 298 -15.10 -19.02 1.84
N PHE A 299 -15.01 -18.61 3.11
CA PHE A 299 -13.81 -18.81 3.94
C PHE A 299 -14.02 -19.83 5.07
N GLY A 300 -15.22 -20.47 5.13
CA GLY A 300 -15.57 -21.49 6.14
C GLY A 300 -15.99 -20.90 7.49
N SER A 301 -16.39 -21.75 8.42
CA SER A 301 -16.92 -21.37 9.74
C SER A 301 -15.95 -20.58 10.63
N ARG A 302 -14.66 -20.61 10.33
CA ARG A 302 -13.62 -19.83 11.02
C ARG A 302 -13.15 -18.66 10.17
N ALA A 303 -14.00 -18.08 9.34
CA ALA A 303 -13.67 -17.00 8.43
C ALA A 303 -13.15 -15.73 9.13
N SER A 304 -13.52 -15.47 10.38
CA SER A 304 -13.05 -14.33 11.19
C SER A 304 -11.76 -14.59 11.95
N GLU A 305 -11.25 -15.84 11.97
CA GLU A 305 -10.02 -16.19 12.67
C GLU A 305 -8.81 -16.06 11.75
N PHE A 306 -7.67 -15.65 12.31
CA PHE A 306 -6.40 -15.64 11.59
C PHE A 306 -5.82 -17.05 11.48
N ASP A 307 -5.69 -17.54 10.25
CA ASP A 307 -5.12 -18.84 9.94
C ASP A 307 -4.22 -18.77 8.70
N PRO A 308 -2.89 -18.64 8.85
CA PRO A 308 -1.96 -18.56 7.71
C PRO A 308 -1.87 -19.86 6.89
N ASN A 309 -2.50 -20.93 7.36
CA ASN A 309 -2.58 -22.21 6.65
C ASN A 309 -3.96 -22.46 6.02
N ARG A 310 -4.82 -21.42 5.98
CA ARG A 310 -6.14 -21.51 5.36
C ARG A 310 -6.03 -21.97 3.91
N GLN A 311 -6.89 -22.92 3.55
CA GLN A 311 -7.04 -23.38 2.17
C GLN A 311 -8.15 -22.57 1.48
N PHE A 312 -7.97 -22.32 0.19
CA PHE A 312 -8.88 -21.52 -0.61
C PHE A 312 -9.38 -22.33 -1.81
N ASP A 313 -10.63 -22.17 -2.14
CA ASP A 313 -11.19 -22.72 -3.38
C ASP A 313 -10.57 -22.04 -4.60
N LYS A 314 -10.57 -22.76 -5.73
CA LYS A 314 -10.04 -22.25 -7.00
C LYS A 314 -10.71 -20.93 -7.38
N GLY A 315 -9.91 -19.92 -7.61
CA GLY A 315 -10.35 -18.57 -8.01
C GLY A 315 -10.61 -17.61 -6.85
N ILE A 316 -10.49 -18.06 -5.60
CA ILE A 316 -10.50 -17.19 -4.43
C ILE A 316 -9.08 -16.74 -4.13
N SER A 317 -8.90 -15.42 -3.98
CA SER A 317 -7.59 -14.85 -3.59
C SER A 317 -7.35 -15.04 -2.10
N PRO A 318 -6.10 -15.35 -1.65
CA PRO A 318 -5.81 -15.54 -0.23
C PRO A 318 -5.98 -14.27 0.61
N TYR A 319 -5.96 -13.10 -0.02
CA TYR A 319 -6.25 -11.80 0.60
C TYR A 319 -7.70 -11.31 0.33
N GLY A 320 -8.58 -12.18 -0.15
CA GLY A 320 -9.97 -11.83 -0.46
C GLY A 320 -10.11 -10.70 -1.47
N LEU A 321 -10.92 -9.69 -1.14
CA LEU A 321 -11.20 -8.50 -1.97
C LEU A 321 -10.35 -7.28 -1.58
N SER A 322 -9.36 -7.40 -0.71
CA SER A 322 -8.63 -6.27 -0.11
C SER A 322 -7.87 -5.41 -1.11
N PHE A 323 -7.47 -5.97 -2.23
CA PHE A 323 -6.83 -5.24 -3.34
C PHE A 323 -7.82 -4.82 -4.44
N GLY A 324 -9.12 -4.87 -4.17
CA GLY A 324 -10.16 -4.56 -5.15
C GLY A 324 -10.20 -5.53 -6.32
N LEU A 325 -11.14 -5.30 -7.23
CA LEU A 325 -11.31 -6.09 -8.47
C LEU A 325 -11.70 -5.16 -9.63
N GLY A 326 -11.58 -5.69 -10.86
CA GLY A 326 -11.96 -4.98 -12.08
C GLY A 326 -11.03 -3.82 -12.41
N MET A 327 -11.59 -2.74 -12.92
CA MET A 327 -10.87 -1.56 -13.39
C MET A 327 -9.95 -0.96 -12.32
N HIS A 328 -10.43 -0.85 -11.09
CA HIS A 328 -9.73 -0.28 -9.95
C HIS A 328 -8.99 -1.31 -9.07
N ALA A 329 -8.69 -2.50 -9.59
CA ALA A 329 -7.81 -3.42 -8.88
C ALA A 329 -6.45 -2.77 -8.59
N CYS A 330 -5.92 -2.96 -7.38
CA CYS A 330 -4.68 -2.32 -6.93
C CYS A 330 -3.52 -2.61 -7.89
N ILE A 331 -2.87 -1.55 -8.39
CA ILE A 331 -1.72 -1.65 -9.29
C ILE A 331 -0.47 -2.17 -8.57
N GLY A 332 -0.31 -1.80 -7.30
CA GLY A 332 0.82 -2.16 -6.45
C GLY A 332 0.68 -3.48 -5.69
N ARG A 333 -0.38 -4.26 -5.94
CA ARG A 333 -0.64 -5.51 -5.19
C ARG A 333 0.56 -6.44 -5.13
N THR A 334 1.21 -6.68 -6.27
CA THR A 334 2.36 -7.59 -6.34
C THR A 334 3.58 -7.02 -5.60
N LEU A 335 3.76 -5.71 -5.62
CA LEU A 335 4.81 -5.05 -4.83
C LEU A 335 4.53 -5.20 -3.32
N ALA A 336 3.30 -4.97 -2.89
CA ALA A 336 2.94 -5.01 -1.48
C ALA A 336 2.93 -6.43 -0.89
N ALA A 337 2.19 -7.35 -1.53
CA ALA A 337 1.89 -8.69 -0.99
C ALA A 337 2.55 -9.85 -1.76
N GLY A 338 3.31 -9.55 -2.81
CA GLY A 338 3.98 -10.56 -3.62
C GLY A 338 3.04 -11.33 -4.54
N VAL A 339 3.56 -12.42 -5.08
CA VAL A 339 2.83 -13.36 -5.92
C VAL A 339 2.35 -14.53 -5.06
N THR A 340 1.10 -14.95 -5.23
CA THR A 340 0.61 -16.14 -4.52
C THR A 340 1.44 -17.37 -4.93
N PRO A 341 2.07 -18.08 -3.97
CA PRO A 341 2.90 -19.22 -4.30
C PRO A 341 2.07 -20.38 -4.83
N LYS A 342 2.68 -21.16 -5.72
CA LYS A 342 2.16 -22.44 -6.21
C LYS A 342 2.93 -23.59 -5.56
N PRO A 343 2.44 -24.86 -5.64
CA PRO A 343 3.11 -26.01 -5.04
C PRO A 343 4.57 -26.22 -5.52
N ASP A 344 4.87 -25.79 -6.74
CA ASP A 344 6.17 -25.91 -7.42
C ASP A 344 6.99 -24.59 -7.41
N THR A 345 6.60 -23.62 -6.60
CA THR A 345 7.30 -22.34 -6.51
C THR A 345 8.68 -22.50 -5.88
N ASP A 346 9.74 -22.08 -6.63
CA ASP A 346 11.09 -21.99 -6.08
C ASP A 346 11.18 -20.80 -5.09
N PRO A 347 11.52 -21.05 -3.82
CA PRO A 347 11.66 -20.00 -2.82
C PRO A 347 12.72 -18.93 -3.17
N VAL A 348 13.76 -19.27 -3.92
CA VAL A 348 14.87 -18.36 -4.27
C VAL A 348 14.41 -17.31 -5.29
N ASP A 349 13.58 -17.75 -6.25
CA ASP A 349 13.09 -16.87 -7.31
C ASP A 349 11.69 -16.29 -7.06
N HIS A 350 11.13 -16.59 -5.89
CA HIS A 350 9.79 -16.13 -5.53
C HIS A 350 9.76 -14.64 -5.19
N GLN A 351 8.64 -13.99 -5.51
CA GLN A 351 8.32 -12.62 -5.11
C GLN A 351 7.44 -12.63 -3.86
N TYR A 352 8.03 -12.23 -2.75
CA TYR A 352 7.38 -12.23 -1.44
C TYR A 352 6.53 -11.00 -1.17
N GLY A 353 6.87 -9.85 -1.79
CA GLY A 353 6.30 -8.55 -1.50
C GLY A 353 6.97 -7.85 -0.32
N ILE A 354 6.97 -6.51 -0.37
CA ILE A 354 7.71 -5.67 0.59
C ILE A 354 7.25 -5.86 2.03
N ILE A 355 5.95 -6.11 2.26
CA ILE A 355 5.41 -6.31 3.61
C ILE A 355 5.99 -7.60 4.22
N ALA A 356 6.06 -8.68 3.47
CA ALA A 356 6.64 -9.94 3.94
C ALA A 356 8.15 -9.83 4.16
N LEU A 357 8.87 -9.07 3.32
CA LEU A 357 10.29 -8.83 3.49
C LEU A 357 10.59 -8.03 4.77
N ILE A 358 9.82 -6.97 5.04
CA ILE A 358 9.96 -6.17 6.28
C ILE A 358 9.63 -7.05 7.50
N ALA A 359 8.51 -7.75 7.48
CA ALA A 359 8.11 -8.64 8.57
C ALA A 359 9.18 -9.72 8.85
N SER A 360 9.71 -10.35 7.79
CA SER A 360 10.79 -11.35 7.90
C SER A 360 12.06 -10.76 8.51
N ALA A 361 12.42 -9.54 8.13
CA ALA A 361 13.59 -8.87 8.66
C ALA A 361 13.41 -8.50 10.15
N LEU A 362 12.23 -8.04 10.56
CA LEU A 362 11.89 -7.77 11.97
C LEU A 362 11.92 -9.08 12.80
N LEU A 363 11.33 -10.16 12.30
CA LEU A 363 11.32 -11.48 12.96
C LEU A 363 12.73 -12.04 13.17
N LYS A 364 13.62 -11.91 12.15
CA LYS A 364 15.03 -12.31 12.25
C LYS A 364 15.78 -11.52 13.32
N ASN A 365 15.40 -10.27 13.56
CA ASN A 365 15.97 -9.42 14.60
C ASN A 365 15.27 -9.55 15.97
N GLY A 366 14.45 -10.58 16.15
CA GLY A 366 13.84 -10.90 17.44
C GLY A 366 12.79 -9.89 17.91
N VAL A 367 12.02 -9.33 16.97
CA VAL A 367 10.93 -8.40 17.29
C VAL A 367 9.87 -9.05 18.19
N ARG A 368 9.42 -8.31 19.18
CA ARG A 368 8.32 -8.68 20.08
C ARG A 368 7.58 -7.45 20.58
N PRO A 369 6.30 -7.55 20.96
CA PRO A 369 5.60 -6.44 21.61
C PRO A 369 6.35 -5.96 22.87
N ASP A 370 6.31 -4.66 23.13
CA ASP A 370 6.80 -4.12 24.39
C ASP A 370 5.77 -4.41 25.50
N PRO A 371 6.10 -5.20 26.53
CA PRO A 371 5.15 -5.55 27.58
C PRO A 371 4.81 -4.37 28.52
N GLU A 372 5.64 -3.32 28.52
CA GLU A 372 5.46 -2.15 29.37
C GLU A 372 4.66 -1.04 28.67
N GLN A 373 4.55 -1.10 27.35
CA GLN A 373 3.88 -0.09 26.53
C GLN A 373 2.82 -0.74 25.64
N PRO A 374 1.53 -0.62 25.98
CA PRO A 374 0.47 -1.20 25.14
C PRO A 374 0.37 -0.52 23.77
N ALA A 375 -0.05 -1.28 22.78
CA ALA A 375 -0.40 -0.74 21.47
C ALA A 375 -1.68 0.11 21.56
N GLU A 376 -1.75 1.18 20.76
CA GLU A 376 -2.84 2.15 20.77
C GLU A 376 -3.46 2.26 19.36
N VAL A 377 -4.78 2.25 19.28
CA VAL A 377 -5.50 2.49 18.02
C VAL A 377 -5.43 3.97 17.65
N ASP A 378 -5.52 4.27 16.36
CA ASP A 378 -5.56 5.65 15.87
C ASP A 378 -6.94 6.27 16.15
N ALA A 379 -7.00 7.18 17.09
CA ALA A 379 -8.24 7.86 17.49
C ALA A 379 -8.74 8.90 16.47
N LYS A 380 -7.92 9.30 15.48
CA LYS A 380 -8.24 10.35 14.50
C LYS A 380 -9.00 9.85 13.27
N THR A 381 -9.11 8.54 13.12
CA THR A 381 -9.80 7.91 11.99
C THR A 381 -10.85 6.91 12.45
N GLU A 382 -11.85 6.66 11.60
CA GLU A 382 -12.80 5.56 11.77
C GLU A 382 -12.23 4.20 11.33
N ARG A 383 -11.07 4.20 10.64
CA ARG A 383 -10.41 2.96 10.23
C ARG A 383 -9.78 2.26 11.44
N PRO A 384 -9.84 0.93 11.52
CA PRO A 384 -9.28 0.17 12.65
C PRO A 384 -7.75 0.06 12.55
N ASN A 385 -7.07 1.19 12.41
CA ASN A 385 -5.62 1.25 12.29
C ASN A 385 -4.95 1.42 13.66
N TRP A 386 -3.72 0.98 13.78
CA TRP A 386 -2.86 1.28 14.91
C TRP A 386 -2.27 2.68 14.75
N GLY A 387 -2.39 3.52 15.78
CA GLY A 387 -1.75 4.84 15.85
C GLY A 387 -0.35 4.75 16.45
N ARG A 388 -0.14 3.75 17.34
CA ARG A 388 1.14 3.46 17.98
C ARG A 388 1.24 1.97 18.27
N TYR A 389 2.40 1.37 17.97
CA TYR A 389 2.64 -0.06 18.22
C TYR A 389 4.07 -0.29 18.72
N PRO A 390 4.34 -0.15 20.03
CA PRO A 390 5.67 -0.31 20.60
C PRO A 390 6.16 -1.74 20.52
N VAL A 391 7.40 -1.92 20.07
CA VAL A 391 8.08 -3.21 19.98
C VAL A 391 9.51 -3.12 20.49
N LEU A 392 10.02 -4.23 20.99
CA LEU A 392 11.42 -4.44 21.35
C LEU A 392 12.08 -5.35 20.33
N LEU A 393 13.39 -5.17 20.12
CA LEU A 393 14.25 -6.01 19.27
C LEU A 393 15.34 -6.67 20.12
N GLY A 394 15.92 -7.76 19.62
CA GLY A 394 16.97 -8.52 20.28
C GLY A 394 16.50 -9.82 20.96
N SER A 395 17.44 -10.61 21.46
CA SER A 395 17.17 -11.88 22.16
C SER A 395 16.30 -11.66 23.38
N ASN A 396 15.31 -12.52 23.56
CA ASN A 396 14.45 -12.52 24.75
C ASN A 396 15.32 -12.74 26.00
N PRO A 397 15.31 -11.85 27.03
CA PRO A 397 16.11 -12.05 28.24
C PRO A 397 15.83 -13.34 29.01
N SER A 398 14.67 -13.99 28.73
CA SER A 398 14.27 -15.26 29.38
C SER A 398 14.86 -16.52 28.79
N SER A 399 15.75 -16.44 27.79
CA SER A 399 16.40 -17.61 27.18
C SER A 399 17.85 -17.85 27.65
N ASN A 400 18.23 -17.32 28.82
CA ASN A 400 19.45 -17.79 29.47
C ASN A 400 19.15 -19.13 30.15
N PRO A 401 19.73 -20.25 29.71
CA PRO A 401 19.64 -21.50 30.48
C PRO A 401 20.44 -21.33 31.77
N HIS A 402 19.78 -21.47 32.88
CA HIS A 402 20.44 -21.77 34.15
C HIS A 402 20.91 -23.22 34.17
#